data_b02a7f2ad2e717f04afce1b99aa8cc5f
#
_entry.id   b02a7f2ad2e717f04afce1b99aa8cc5f
#
_cell.length_a   1.000
_cell.length_b   1.000
_cell.length_c   1.000
_cell.angle_alpha   90.00
_cell.angle_beta   90.00
_cell.angle_gamma   90.00
#
_symmetry.space_group_name_H-M   'P 1'
#
loop_
_entity.id
_entity.type
_entity.pdbx_description
1 polymer ?
#
loop_
_entity_poly.entity_id
_entity_poly.type
_entity_poly.pdbx_seq_one_letter_code
_entity_poly.pdbx_strand_id
1 'polypeptide(L)'
;MSTLRARDRAAAMADAAVLARALPWLERFRGACVVVKYGGNAMIDEDLQRSFAEDVVFLRLAGLRPVVIHGGGPQITAMLERLGVESTFTAGYRVTTREAMDVVRMVLTGQVQRDIVRLINEHGPHAVGLSGEDAHLFTTSRRLAVVDGEHTDIGFVGDVAAVRPDFVTTLLDDGLIPVVSSVGIGEDGQVYNINADAAASALAVALGADKFVILTDVEGLYADWPASDEVIRTLSLSELREMLPHLETGMLPKMQACADAVS
;
A
#
# COMPACT_ATOMS: atom_id res chain seq x y z
N MET A 1 7.79 45.02 -19.97
CA MET A 1 6.72 44.81 -18.96
C MET A 1 5.47 44.10 -19.52
N SER A 2 5.08 44.33 -20.78
CA SER A 2 3.89 43.73 -21.41
C SER A 2 3.99 42.18 -21.61
N THR A 3 5.13 41.69 -22.06
CA THR A 3 5.37 40.27 -22.36
C THR A 3 5.44 39.37 -21.14
N LEU A 4 5.96 39.85 -19.99
CA LEU A 4 5.96 39.10 -18.71
C LEU A 4 4.55 38.92 -18.19
N ARG A 5 3.73 40.01 -18.17
CA ARG A 5 2.31 39.91 -17.74
C ARG A 5 1.47 38.98 -18.63
N ALA A 6 1.77 38.88 -19.94
CA ALA A 6 1.08 37.98 -20.84
C ALA A 6 1.45 36.50 -20.61
N ARG A 7 2.73 36.22 -20.30
CA ARG A 7 3.21 34.88 -19.92
C ARG A 7 2.59 34.44 -18.60
N ASP A 8 2.61 35.29 -17.57
CA ASP A 8 1.99 35.02 -16.29
C ASP A 8 0.49 34.73 -16.42
N ARG A 9 -0.21 35.51 -17.27
CA ARG A 9 -1.63 35.29 -17.52
C ARG A 9 -1.91 33.96 -18.25
N ALA A 10 -1.10 33.59 -19.25
CA ALA A 10 -1.25 32.34 -19.98
C ALA A 10 -1.01 31.13 -19.07
N ALA A 11 0.01 31.18 -18.21
CA ALA A 11 0.27 30.14 -17.22
C ALA A 11 -0.91 30.00 -16.23
N ALA A 12 -1.38 31.09 -15.64
CA ALA A 12 -2.53 31.08 -14.75
C ALA A 12 -3.81 30.55 -15.41
N MET A 13 -4.03 30.87 -16.69
CA MET A 13 -5.16 30.29 -17.44
C MET A 13 -5.01 28.79 -17.69
N ALA A 14 -3.78 28.31 -17.94
CA ALA A 14 -3.50 26.88 -18.09
C ALA A 14 -3.75 26.13 -16.78
N ASP A 15 -3.28 26.66 -15.65
CA ASP A 15 -3.52 26.10 -14.33
C ASP A 15 -5.02 26.04 -13.98
N ALA A 16 -5.73 27.14 -14.21
CA ALA A 16 -7.19 27.17 -14.04
C ALA A 16 -7.93 26.16 -14.92
N ALA A 17 -7.46 25.95 -16.16
CA ALA A 17 -8.04 24.97 -17.07
C ALA A 17 -7.79 23.51 -16.59
N VAL A 18 -6.64 23.23 -15.95
CA VAL A 18 -6.37 21.92 -15.32
C VAL A 18 -7.35 21.67 -14.19
N LEU A 19 -7.53 22.64 -13.29
CA LEU A 19 -8.48 22.52 -12.17
C LEU A 19 -9.93 22.36 -12.67
N ALA A 20 -10.35 23.10 -13.70
CA ALA A 20 -11.69 22.97 -14.28
C ALA A 20 -11.92 21.58 -14.90
N ARG A 21 -10.90 21.00 -15.54
CA ARG A 21 -10.97 19.63 -16.08
C ARG A 21 -11.02 18.56 -15.00
N ALA A 22 -10.49 18.83 -13.81
CA ALA A 22 -10.55 17.90 -12.67
C ALA A 22 -11.95 17.85 -12.03
N LEU A 23 -12.79 18.89 -12.19
CA LEU A 23 -14.08 19.03 -11.50
C LEU A 23 -14.99 17.79 -11.64
N PRO A 24 -15.22 17.20 -12.84
CA PRO A 24 -16.09 16.03 -12.97
C PRO A 24 -15.58 14.80 -12.20
N TRP A 25 -14.26 14.69 -12.05
CA TRP A 25 -13.63 13.62 -11.27
C TRP A 25 -13.79 13.86 -9.77
N LEU A 26 -13.60 15.10 -9.31
CA LEU A 26 -13.80 15.50 -7.92
C LEU A 26 -15.25 15.28 -7.48
N GLU A 27 -16.22 15.63 -8.34
CA GLU A 27 -17.63 15.38 -8.11
C GLU A 27 -17.94 13.87 -8.03
N ARG A 28 -17.43 13.11 -9.00
CA ARG A 28 -17.65 11.65 -9.09
C ARG A 28 -17.12 10.88 -7.88
N PHE A 29 -15.93 11.25 -7.42
CA PHE A 29 -15.23 10.53 -6.33
C PHE A 29 -15.37 11.19 -4.97
N ARG A 30 -16.22 12.18 -4.82
CA ARG A 30 -16.47 12.82 -3.53
C ARG A 30 -17.04 11.81 -2.53
N GLY A 31 -16.37 11.66 -1.39
CA GLY A 31 -16.70 10.69 -0.35
C GLY A 31 -16.23 9.26 -0.63
N ALA A 32 -15.65 9.00 -1.82
CA ALA A 32 -15.15 7.68 -2.17
C ALA A 32 -14.01 7.23 -1.25
N CYS A 33 -14.08 5.99 -0.80
CA CYS A 33 -13.01 5.34 -0.06
C CYS A 33 -11.94 4.82 -1.05
N VAL A 34 -10.68 5.22 -0.82
CA VAL A 34 -9.54 4.83 -1.65
C VAL A 34 -8.48 4.19 -0.77
N VAL A 35 -8.22 2.92 -0.97
CA VAL A 35 -7.12 2.21 -0.30
C VAL A 35 -5.89 2.26 -1.19
N VAL A 36 -4.80 2.81 -0.66
CA VAL A 36 -3.51 2.96 -1.36
C VAL A 36 -2.48 2.08 -0.68
N LYS A 37 -1.97 1.10 -1.40
CA LYS A 37 -0.80 0.34 -0.98
C LYS A 37 0.46 1.10 -1.35
N TYR A 38 1.27 1.43 -0.36
CA TYR A 38 2.53 2.14 -0.50
C TYR A 38 3.73 1.25 -0.19
N GLY A 39 4.71 1.19 -1.09
CA GLY A 39 5.87 0.31 -0.96
C GLY A 39 6.88 0.51 -2.09
N GLY A 40 7.91 -0.32 -2.11
CA GLY A 40 8.96 -0.30 -3.13
C GLY A 40 9.94 0.87 -2.96
N ASN A 41 10.58 1.26 -4.06
CA ASN A 41 11.59 2.32 -4.08
C ASN A 41 11.03 3.70 -3.73
N ALA A 42 9.73 3.93 -3.91
CA ALA A 42 9.06 5.15 -3.47
C ALA A 42 9.15 5.41 -1.96
N MET A 43 9.50 4.37 -1.18
CA MET A 43 9.73 4.50 0.27
C MET A 43 11.19 4.81 0.63
N ILE A 44 12.09 4.90 -0.33
CA ILE A 44 13.52 5.16 -0.12
C ILE A 44 13.89 6.56 -0.60
N ASP A 45 13.34 6.98 -1.73
CA ASP A 45 13.58 8.28 -2.34
C ASP A 45 12.79 9.37 -1.61
N GLU A 46 13.48 10.38 -1.08
CA GLU A 46 12.87 11.45 -0.28
C GLU A 46 11.90 12.32 -1.09
N ASP A 47 12.16 12.56 -2.37
CA ASP A 47 11.30 13.39 -3.22
C ASP A 47 10.02 12.63 -3.56
N LEU A 48 10.11 11.32 -3.82
CA LEU A 48 8.95 10.47 -4.00
C LEU A 48 8.11 10.32 -2.73
N GLN A 49 8.74 10.27 -1.55
CA GLN A 49 8.04 10.24 -0.27
C GLN A 49 7.23 11.53 -0.04
N ARG A 50 7.82 12.70 -0.34
CA ARG A 50 7.13 14.00 -0.23
C ARG A 50 5.98 14.10 -1.22
N SER A 51 6.21 13.75 -2.50
CA SER A 51 5.17 13.74 -3.53
C SER A 51 4.00 12.81 -3.14
N PHE A 52 4.29 11.62 -2.61
CA PHE A 52 3.26 10.72 -2.12
C PHE A 52 2.42 11.34 -0.99
N ALA A 53 3.07 12.01 -0.02
CA ALA A 53 2.36 12.66 1.08
C ALA A 53 1.46 13.80 0.57
N GLU A 54 1.95 14.61 -0.36
CA GLU A 54 1.19 15.67 -1.04
C GLU A 54 -0.03 15.11 -1.78
N ASP A 55 0.14 14.03 -2.53
CA ASP A 55 -0.93 13.37 -3.29
C ASP A 55 -2.03 12.84 -2.36
N VAL A 56 -1.65 12.18 -1.26
CA VAL A 56 -2.62 11.64 -0.28
C VAL A 56 -3.38 12.76 0.42
N VAL A 57 -2.69 13.85 0.80
CA VAL A 57 -3.33 15.04 1.36
C VAL A 57 -4.26 15.69 0.34
N PHE A 58 -3.83 15.80 -0.92
CA PHE A 58 -4.68 16.31 -1.99
C PHE A 58 -5.97 15.49 -2.13
N LEU A 59 -5.88 14.16 -2.17
CA LEU A 59 -7.07 13.29 -2.21
C LEU A 59 -8.01 13.58 -1.04
N ARG A 60 -7.47 13.70 0.16
CA ARG A 60 -8.25 14.01 1.36
C ARG A 60 -8.95 15.38 1.26
N LEU A 61 -8.22 16.43 0.85
CA LEU A 61 -8.76 17.78 0.71
C LEU A 61 -9.75 17.89 -0.45
N ALA A 62 -9.60 17.07 -1.46
CA ALA A 62 -10.54 16.94 -2.58
C ALA A 62 -11.85 16.22 -2.20
N GLY A 63 -11.95 15.74 -0.96
CA GLY A 63 -13.16 15.13 -0.42
C GLY A 63 -13.22 13.61 -0.54
N LEU A 64 -12.13 12.94 -0.92
CA LEU A 64 -12.01 11.49 -0.85
C LEU A 64 -11.65 11.05 0.57
N ARG A 65 -11.71 9.75 0.82
CA ARG A 65 -11.41 9.08 2.10
C ARG A 65 -10.23 8.12 1.90
N PRO A 66 -8.98 8.62 1.83
CA PRO A 66 -7.82 7.78 1.59
C PRO A 66 -7.41 6.99 2.84
N VAL A 67 -7.03 5.73 2.64
CA VAL A 67 -6.36 4.85 3.61
C VAL A 67 -5.04 4.40 3.00
N VAL A 68 -3.96 4.52 3.75
CA VAL A 68 -2.63 4.08 3.32
C VAL A 68 -2.30 2.78 4.02
N ILE A 69 -1.92 1.76 3.27
CA ILE A 69 -1.26 0.56 3.81
C ILE A 69 0.16 0.51 3.30
N HIS A 70 1.10 0.30 4.19
CA HIS A 70 2.51 0.27 3.83
C HIS A 70 3.20 -1.02 4.22
N GLY A 71 4.20 -1.39 3.42
CA GLY A 71 5.24 -2.35 3.79
C GLY A 71 6.48 -1.63 4.32
N GLY A 72 7.64 -2.24 4.14
CA GLY A 72 8.94 -1.68 4.55
C GLY A 72 10.08 -2.68 4.35
N GLY A 73 9.99 -3.49 3.28
CA GLY A 73 10.97 -4.55 2.99
C GLY A 73 12.42 -4.07 3.02
N PRO A 74 12.79 -2.99 2.31
CA PRO A 74 14.14 -2.44 2.34
C PRO A 74 14.58 -2.00 3.73
N GLN A 75 13.72 -1.29 4.47
CA GLN A 75 14.03 -0.78 5.82
C GLN A 75 14.19 -1.93 6.83
N ILE A 76 13.35 -2.98 6.70
CA ILE A 76 13.49 -4.20 7.51
C ILE A 76 14.83 -4.87 7.21
N THR A 77 15.18 -5.05 5.92
CA THR A 77 16.46 -5.67 5.52
C THR A 77 17.64 -4.90 6.13
N ALA A 78 17.68 -3.59 5.94
CA ALA A 78 18.75 -2.74 6.46
C ALA A 78 18.87 -2.82 8.01
N MET A 79 17.74 -2.90 8.71
CA MET A 79 17.74 -3.01 10.17
C MET A 79 18.21 -4.41 10.64
N LEU A 80 17.77 -5.49 9.98
CA LEU A 80 18.21 -6.85 10.29
C LEU A 80 19.73 -6.98 10.09
N GLU A 81 20.26 -6.48 8.96
CA GLU A 81 21.71 -6.44 8.68
C GLU A 81 22.47 -5.66 9.76
N ARG A 82 21.96 -4.47 10.14
CA ARG A 82 22.56 -3.65 11.20
C ARG A 82 22.62 -4.34 12.55
N LEU A 83 21.62 -5.18 12.84
CA LEU A 83 21.54 -5.95 14.09
C LEU A 83 22.25 -7.31 14.01
N GLY A 84 22.75 -7.70 12.85
CA GLY A 84 23.38 -9.01 12.62
C GLY A 84 22.40 -10.18 12.65
N VAL A 85 21.11 -9.92 12.38
CA VAL A 85 20.06 -10.94 12.30
C VAL A 85 19.95 -11.44 10.86
N GLU A 86 20.10 -12.75 10.68
CA GLU A 86 20.00 -13.37 9.36
C GLU A 86 18.61 -13.20 8.76
N SER A 87 18.56 -12.91 7.46
CA SER A 87 17.32 -12.74 6.72
C SER A 87 17.39 -13.49 5.38
N THR A 88 16.51 -14.46 5.23
CA THR A 88 16.37 -15.25 4.00
C THR A 88 14.97 -15.10 3.42
N PHE A 89 14.83 -15.47 2.13
CA PHE A 89 13.53 -15.47 1.45
C PHE A 89 13.24 -16.88 0.92
N THR A 90 11.99 -17.30 1.05
CA THR A 90 11.49 -18.58 0.54
C THR A 90 10.17 -18.31 -0.20
N ALA A 91 10.10 -18.73 -1.45
CA ALA A 91 8.94 -18.50 -2.34
C ALA A 91 8.45 -17.03 -2.34
N GLY A 92 9.37 -16.05 -2.30
CA GLY A 92 9.05 -14.63 -2.29
C GLY A 92 8.66 -14.04 -0.92
N TYR A 93 8.56 -14.87 0.12
CA TYR A 93 8.29 -14.42 1.49
C TYR A 93 9.59 -14.39 2.31
N ARG A 94 9.73 -13.36 3.15
CA ARG A 94 10.82 -13.30 4.14
C ARG A 94 10.57 -14.37 5.21
N VAL A 95 11.51 -15.28 5.37
CA VAL A 95 11.52 -16.19 6.52
C VAL A 95 11.65 -15.35 7.78
N THR A 96 10.64 -15.36 8.64
CA THR A 96 10.52 -14.45 9.78
C THR A 96 10.62 -15.23 11.08
N THR A 97 11.84 -15.33 11.63
CA THR A 97 12.08 -15.90 12.97
C THR A 97 11.44 -15.02 14.05
N ARG A 98 11.42 -15.47 15.29
CA ARG A 98 10.94 -14.66 16.44
C ARG A 98 11.70 -13.35 16.52
N GLU A 99 13.03 -13.41 16.48
CA GLU A 99 13.90 -12.24 16.54
C GLU A 99 13.69 -11.30 15.35
N ALA A 100 13.56 -11.85 14.15
CA ALA A 100 13.24 -11.08 12.97
C ALA A 100 11.85 -10.42 13.07
N MET A 101 10.85 -11.07 13.69
CA MET A 101 9.50 -10.50 13.86
C MET A 101 9.52 -9.27 14.78
N ASP A 102 10.31 -9.31 15.85
CA ASP A 102 10.49 -8.15 16.74
C ASP A 102 11.07 -6.96 15.97
N VAL A 103 12.05 -7.19 15.10
CA VAL A 103 12.62 -6.16 14.22
C VAL A 103 11.59 -5.67 13.19
N VAL A 104 10.87 -6.57 12.55
CA VAL A 104 9.80 -6.22 11.58
C VAL A 104 8.78 -5.30 12.24
N ARG A 105 8.29 -5.66 13.41
CA ARG A 105 7.32 -4.87 14.17
C ARG A 105 7.87 -3.49 14.52
N MET A 106 9.08 -3.41 15.08
CA MET A 106 9.74 -2.13 15.42
C MET A 106 9.90 -1.24 14.18
N VAL A 107 10.37 -1.78 13.07
CA VAL A 107 10.64 -1.01 11.85
C VAL A 107 9.34 -0.53 11.22
N LEU A 108 8.36 -1.42 11.06
CA LEU A 108 7.11 -1.04 10.41
C LEU A 108 6.33 -0.01 11.22
N THR A 109 6.16 -0.22 12.54
CA THR A 109 5.31 0.66 13.38
C THR A 109 6.06 1.86 13.95
N GLY A 110 7.35 1.70 14.25
CA GLY A 110 8.15 2.72 14.94
C GLY A 110 8.98 3.61 14.03
N GLN A 111 9.30 3.17 12.81
CA GLN A 111 10.11 3.93 11.86
C GLN A 111 9.29 4.28 10.62
N VAL A 112 9.00 3.31 9.76
CA VAL A 112 8.37 3.54 8.45
C VAL A 112 7.03 4.28 8.58
N GLN A 113 6.15 3.78 9.43
CA GLN A 113 4.85 4.41 9.66
C GLN A 113 4.99 5.83 10.19
N ARG A 114 5.92 6.06 11.13
CA ARG A 114 6.13 7.39 11.72
C ARG A 114 6.62 8.39 10.70
N ASP A 115 7.48 7.97 9.77
CA ASP A 115 7.95 8.84 8.68
C ASP A 115 6.82 9.22 7.74
N ILE A 116 5.97 8.26 7.33
CA ILE A 116 4.80 8.53 6.48
C ILE A 116 3.82 9.49 7.18
N VAL A 117 3.46 9.21 8.43
CA VAL A 117 2.56 10.05 9.22
C VAL A 117 3.13 11.46 9.40
N ARG A 118 4.43 11.59 9.67
CA ARG A 118 5.11 12.88 9.78
C ARG A 118 5.01 13.68 8.49
N LEU A 119 5.34 13.07 7.34
CA LEU A 119 5.29 13.76 6.04
C LEU A 119 3.88 14.23 5.69
N ILE A 120 2.87 13.40 5.89
CA ILE A 120 1.47 13.79 5.66
C ILE A 120 1.08 14.93 6.63
N ASN A 121 1.50 14.87 7.89
CA ASN A 121 1.17 15.87 8.91
C ASN A 121 1.98 17.17 8.81
N GLU A 122 2.99 17.26 7.95
CA GLU A 122 3.62 18.53 7.56
C GLU A 122 2.61 19.47 6.88
N HIS A 123 1.56 18.92 6.28
CA HIS A 123 0.48 19.68 5.62
C HIS A 123 -0.74 19.96 6.53
N GLY A 124 -0.70 19.52 7.78
CA GLY A 124 -1.78 19.67 8.78
C GLY A 124 -2.03 18.36 9.53
N PRO A 125 -2.85 18.35 10.58
CA PRO A 125 -3.12 17.17 11.40
C PRO A 125 -4.06 16.20 10.69
N HIS A 126 -3.60 15.58 9.61
CA HIS A 126 -4.41 14.75 8.73
C HIS A 126 -4.26 13.26 8.98
N ALA A 127 -3.08 12.76 9.39
CA ALA A 127 -2.81 11.34 9.44
C ALA A 127 -2.63 10.80 10.85
N VAL A 128 -3.06 9.54 11.04
CA VAL A 128 -2.82 8.74 12.24
C VAL A 128 -2.29 7.37 11.84
N GLY A 129 -1.29 6.87 12.58
CA GLY A 129 -0.70 5.55 12.33
C GLY A 129 -1.39 4.48 13.15
N LEU A 130 -1.63 3.34 12.52
CA LEU A 130 -2.18 2.12 13.08
C LEU A 130 -1.33 0.92 12.68
N SER A 131 -1.34 -0.12 13.48
CA SER A 131 -0.91 -1.46 13.05
C SER A 131 -2.14 -2.34 12.87
N GLY A 132 -2.00 -3.43 12.15
CA GLY A 132 -3.10 -4.40 12.05
C GLY A 132 -3.41 -5.10 13.38
N GLU A 133 -2.56 -4.93 14.42
CA GLU A 133 -2.82 -5.39 15.79
C GLU A 133 -3.84 -4.49 16.51
N ASP A 134 -3.87 -3.19 16.16
CA ASP A 134 -4.72 -2.20 16.85
C ASP A 134 -6.19 -2.52 16.62
N ALA A 135 -6.95 -2.58 17.71
CA ALA A 135 -8.36 -2.96 17.72
C ALA A 135 -8.66 -4.30 17.00
N HIS A 136 -7.67 -5.20 16.90
CA HIS A 136 -7.75 -6.44 16.12
C HIS A 136 -8.14 -6.18 14.66
N LEU A 137 -7.55 -5.16 14.03
CA LEU A 137 -7.84 -4.81 12.64
C LEU A 137 -7.59 -5.99 11.70
N PHE A 138 -6.44 -6.68 11.85
CA PHE A 138 -6.14 -7.89 11.10
C PHE A 138 -6.01 -9.10 12.02
N THR A 139 -6.94 -10.05 11.91
CA THR A 139 -6.76 -11.40 12.42
C THR A 139 -6.02 -12.21 11.36
N THR A 140 -4.97 -12.92 11.78
CA THR A 140 -4.09 -13.67 10.87
C THR A 140 -4.11 -15.15 11.14
N SER A 141 -3.92 -15.95 10.10
CA SER A 141 -3.55 -17.35 10.17
C SER A 141 -2.10 -17.53 9.76
N ARG A 142 -1.39 -18.47 10.38
CA ARG A 142 0.00 -18.78 10.02
C ARG A 142 0.09 -19.25 8.56
N ARG A 143 1.03 -18.68 7.82
CA ARG A 143 1.31 -19.08 6.44
C ARG A 143 2.45 -20.10 6.38
N LEU A 144 2.28 -21.12 5.52
CA LEU A 144 3.34 -22.00 5.05
C LEU A 144 3.66 -21.66 3.60
N ALA A 145 4.92 -21.62 3.23
CA ALA A 145 5.33 -21.51 1.83
C ALA A 145 5.21 -22.88 1.15
N VAL A 146 4.95 -22.88 -0.15
CA VAL A 146 5.02 -24.10 -0.97
C VAL A 146 6.31 -24.07 -1.78
N VAL A 147 7.19 -25.05 -1.56
CA VAL A 147 8.46 -25.21 -2.25
C VAL A 147 8.50 -26.63 -2.81
N ASP A 148 8.64 -26.78 -4.10
CA ASP A 148 8.66 -28.09 -4.80
C ASP A 148 7.44 -28.99 -4.44
N GLY A 149 6.29 -28.38 -4.16
CA GLY A 149 5.05 -29.06 -3.79
C GLY A 149 4.95 -29.42 -2.30
N GLU A 150 5.95 -29.11 -1.49
CA GLU A 150 5.93 -29.35 -0.05
C GLU A 150 5.68 -28.07 0.76
N HIS A 151 4.93 -28.21 1.88
CA HIS A 151 4.69 -27.10 2.81
C HIS A 151 5.92 -26.85 3.68
N THR A 152 6.52 -25.68 3.54
CA THR A 152 7.71 -25.24 4.28
C THR A 152 7.32 -24.16 5.30
N ASP A 153 7.78 -24.33 6.53
CA ASP A 153 7.61 -23.34 7.59
C ASP A 153 8.51 -22.12 7.33
N ILE A 154 7.90 -20.94 7.25
CA ILE A 154 8.57 -19.65 7.07
C ILE A 154 8.47 -18.75 8.31
N GLY A 155 8.15 -19.33 9.46
CA GLY A 155 8.12 -18.65 10.76
C GLY A 155 6.86 -17.80 10.97
N PHE A 156 7.05 -16.58 11.46
CA PHE A 156 5.98 -15.64 11.80
C PHE A 156 5.51 -14.84 10.56
N VAL A 157 5.11 -15.55 9.54
CA VAL A 157 4.45 -14.99 8.35
C VAL A 157 2.99 -15.41 8.37
N GLY A 158 2.08 -14.46 8.13
CA GLY A 158 0.65 -14.70 8.19
C GLY A 158 -0.11 -14.24 6.96
N ASP A 159 -1.25 -14.88 6.75
CA ASP A 159 -2.30 -14.43 5.85
C ASP A 159 -3.42 -13.74 6.64
N VAL A 160 -4.07 -12.76 6.03
CA VAL A 160 -5.24 -12.12 6.63
C VAL A 160 -6.41 -13.10 6.60
N ALA A 161 -6.84 -13.55 7.77
CA ALA A 161 -8.00 -14.44 7.93
C ALA A 161 -9.32 -13.65 8.11
N ALA A 162 -9.24 -12.50 8.79
CA ALA A 162 -10.38 -11.60 8.98
C ALA A 162 -9.92 -10.15 9.15
N VAL A 163 -10.79 -9.21 8.79
CA VAL A 163 -10.57 -7.77 8.96
C VAL A 163 -11.72 -7.18 9.76
N ARG A 164 -11.40 -6.36 10.76
CA ARG A 164 -12.39 -5.56 11.53
C ARG A 164 -12.20 -4.08 11.19
N PRO A 165 -12.91 -3.53 10.21
CA PRO A 165 -12.65 -2.20 9.69
C PRO A 165 -13.25 -1.04 10.52
N ASP A 166 -14.04 -1.32 11.57
CA ASP A 166 -14.84 -0.32 12.30
C ASP A 166 -14.01 0.87 12.78
N PHE A 167 -12.82 0.61 13.33
CA PHE A 167 -11.96 1.67 13.84
C PHE A 167 -11.38 2.52 12.71
N VAL A 168 -11.01 1.90 11.59
CA VAL A 168 -10.56 2.62 10.39
C VAL A 168 -11.69 3.49 9.84
N THR A 169 -12.91 2.96 9.79
CA THR A 169 -14.10 3.71 9.36
C THR A 169 -14.34 4.94 10.23
N THR A 170 -14.23 4.78 11.57
CA THR A 170 -14.36 5.90 12.52
C THR A 170 -13.35 7.01 12.25
N LEU A 171 -12.08 6.66 12.00
CA LEU A 171 -11.04 7.64 11.68
C LEU A 171 -11.31 8.36 10.35
N LEU A 172 -11.81 7.64 9.36
CA LEU A 172 -12.20 8.22 8.07
C LEU A 172 -13.40 9.16 8.21
N ASP A 173 -14.37 8.86 9.09
CA ASP A 173 -15.53 9.71 9.38
C ASP A 173 -15.11 10.99 10.13
N ASP A 174 -14.09 10.90 10.99
CA ASP A 174 -13.46 12.05 11.65
C ASP A 174 -12.54 12.84 10.71
N GLY A 175 -12.41 12.40 9.46
CA GLY A 175 -11.65 13.08 8.46
C GLY A 175 -10.15 12.86 8.54
N LEU A 176 -9.70 11.84 9.22
CA LEU A 176 -8.29 11.45 9.29
C LEU A 176 -7.91 10.49 8.16
N ILE A 177 -6.62 10.40 7.90
CA ILE A 177 -6.00 9.44 6.97
C ILE A 177 -5.36 8.34 7.80
N PRO A 178 -5.95 7.13 7.87
CA PRO A 178 -5.32 6.00 8.54
C PRO A 178 -4.10 5.52 7.74
N VAL A 179 -2.95 5.38 8.42
CA VAL A 179 -1.71 4.81 7.88
C VAL A 179 -1.44 3.51 8.60
N VAL A 180 -1.62 2.39 7.91
CA VAL A 180 -1.66 1.05 8.49
C VAL A 180 -0.42 0.24 8.13
N SER A 181 0.27 -0.28 9.15
CA SER A 181 1.38 -1.22 8.99
C SER A 181 0.89 -2.64 8.74
N SER A 182 1.57 -3.37 7.84
CA SER A 182 1.21 -4.74 7.44
C SER A 182 1.68 -5.80 8.45
N VAL A 183 1.22 -5.69 9.68
CA VAL A 183 1.35 -6.71 10.74
C VAL A 183 -0.03 -7.04 11.28
N GLY A 184 -0.21 -8.23 11.84
CA GLY A 184 -1.49 -8.62 12.42
C GLY A 184 -1.30 -9.63 13.53
N ILE A 185 -2.39 -9.96 14.24
CA ILE A 185 -2.38 -10.87 15.37
C ILE A 185 -3.12 -12.16 15.02
N GLY A 186 -2.49 -13.31 15.31
CA GLY A 186 -3.13 -14.62 15.17
C GLY A 186 -4.06 -14.95 16.34
N GLU A 187 -4.94 -15.91 16.13
CA GLU A 187 -5.79 -16.45 17.21
C GLU A 187 -4.96 -17.07 18.36
N ASP A 188 -3.73 -17.46 18.06
CA ASP A 188 -2.74 -17.94 19.04
C ASP A 188 -2.07 -16.79 19.84
N GLY A 189 -2.46 -15.55 19.60
CA GLY A 189 -1.89 -14.36 20.23
C GLY A 189 -0.51 -13.96 19.72
N GLN A 190 0.01 -14.61 18.67
CA GLN A 190 1.30 -14.26 18.07
C GLN A 190 1.12 -13.15 17.02
N VAL A 191 2.15 -12.32 16.89
CA VAL A 191 2.18 -11.29 15.86
C VAL A 191 2.82 -11.86 14.60
N TYR A 192 2.24 -11.54 13.45
CA TYR A 192 2.66 -12.04 12.15
C TYR A 192 2.97 -10.89 11.18
N ASN A 193 4.03 -11.08 10.42
CA ASN A 193 4.35 -10.26 9.26
C ASN A 193 3.42 -10.63 8.11
N ILE A 194 2.69 -9.67 7.57
CA ILE A 194 1.74 -9.86 6.47
C ILE A 194 2.29 -9.23 5.20
N ASN A 195 2.08 -9.86 4.05
CA ASN A 195 2.35 -9.22 2.78
C ASN A 195 1.48 -7.96 2.63
N ALA A 196 2.12 -6.81 2.37
CA ALA A 196 1.42 -5.52 2.35
C ALA A 196 0.39 -5.41 1.20
N ASP A 197 0.59 -6.09 0.07
CA ASP A 197 -0.37 -6.11 -1.04
C ASP A 197 -1.63 -6.88 -0.61
N ALA A 198 -1.45 -8.03 0.06
CA ALA A 198 -2.55 -8.85 0.60
C ALA A 198 -3.32 -8.13 1.73
N ALA A 199 -2.59 -7.48 2.65
CA ALA A 199 -3.21 -6.69 3.72
C ALA A 199 -4.05 -5.53 3.15
N ALA A 200 -3.54 -4.86 2.12
CA ALA A 200 -4.22 -3.74 1.48
C ALA A 200 -5.48 -4.19 0.72
N SER A 201 -5.41 -5.31 0.00
CA SER A 201 -6.57 -5.90 -0.67
C SER A 201 -7.65 -6.30 0.34
N ALA A 202 -7.27 -7.03 1.40
CA ALA A 202 -8.21 -7.46 2.43
C ALA A 202 -8.91 -6.27 3.12
N LEU A 203 -8.17 -5.19 3.40
CA LEU A 203 -8.76 -3.98 3.97
C LEU A 203 -9.65 -3.24 2.97
N ALA A 204 -9.27 -3.19 1.68
CA ALA A 204 -10.09 -2.60 0.64
C ALA A 204 -11.45 -3.30 0.51
N VAL A 205 -11.46 -4.62 0.52
CA VAL A 205 -12.69 -5.43 0.51
C VAL A 205 -13.54 -5.16 1.76
N ALA A 206 -12.92 -5.19 2.95
CA ALA A 206 -13.64 -5.00 4.21
C ALA A 206 -14.24 -3.59 4.37
N LEU A 207 -13.61 -2.57 3.79
CA LEU A 207 -14.10 -1.19 3.78
C LEU A 207 -15.13 -0.93 2.67
N GLY A 208 -15.33 -1.87 1.74
CA GLY A 208 -16.10 -1.63 0.52
C GLY A 208 -15.51 -0.48 -0.31
N ALA A 209 -14.19 -0.44 -0.44
CA ALA A 209 -13.48 0.66 -1.06
C ALA A 209 -13.88 0.85 -2.54
N ASP A 210 -14.10 2.09 -2.95
CA ASP A 210 -14.41 2.44 -4.34
C ASP A 210 -13.21 2.28 -5.27
N LYS A 211 -11.99 2.37 -4.72
CA LYS A 211 -10.72 2.21 -5.43
C LYS A 211 -9.70 1.51 -4.56
N PHE A 212 -8.99 0.57 -5.17
CA PHE A 212 -7.76 0.00 -4.65
C PHE A 212 -6.60 0.37 -5.59
N VAL A 213 -5.55 0.98 -5.04
CA VAL A 213 -4.39 1.47 -5.78
C VAL A 213 -3.13 0.81 -5.23
N ILE A 214 -2.35 0.18 -6.09
CA ILE A 214 -1.03 -0.35 -5.75
C ILE A 214 0.03 0.53 -6.42
N LEU A 215 0.84 1.20 -5.61
CA LEU A 215 2.03 1.89 -6.10
C LEU A 215 3.18 0.87 -6.22
N THR A 216 3.85 0.90 -7.35
CA THR A 216 4.92 -0.04 -7.70
C THR A 216 6.02 0.67 -8.48
N ASP A 217 7.19 0.03 -8.58
CA ASP A 217 8.40 0.57 -9.21
C ASP A 217 8.40 0.49 -10.75
N VAL A 218 7.31 -0.05 -11.33
CA VAL A 218 7.13 -0.18 -12.78
C VAL A 218 5.88 0.58 -13.21
N GLU A 219 5.79 0.95 -14.49
CA GLU A 219 4.68 1.74 -15.03
C GLU A 219 3.32 1.05 -14.95
N GLY A 220 3.30 -0.29 -14.88
CA GLY A 220 2.09 -1.08 -14.77
C GLY A 220 2.31 -2.56 -15.09
N LEU A 221 1.23 -3.25 -15.41
CA LEU A 221 1.28 -4.62 -15.90
C LEU A 221 1.60 -4.61 -17.39
N TYR A 222 2.65 -5.32 -17.78
CA TYR A 222 3.07 -5.44 -19.18
C TYR A 222 2.38 -6.63 -19.87
N ALA A 223 2.10 -6.48 -21.17
CA ALA A 223 1.40 -7.50 -21.96
C ALA A 223 2.25 -8.77 -22.17
N ASP A 224 3.56 -8.60 -22.39
CA ASP A 224 4.49 -9.70 -22.69
C ASP A 224 5.91 -9.33 -22.21
N TRP A 225 6.12 -9.28 -20.91
CA TRP A 225 7.42 -8.98 -20.33
C TRP A 225 8.34 -10.22 -20.34
N PRO A 226 9.65 -10.11 -20.71
CA PRO A 226 10.36 -8.89 -21.11
C PRO A 226 10.37 -8.61 -22.62
N ALA A 227 9.56 -9.29 -23.42
CA ALA A 227 9.54 -9.14 -24.87
C ALA A 227 8.89 -7.82 -25.34
N SER A 228 8.02 -7.23 -24.49
CA SER A 228 7.36 -5.95 -24.74
C SER A 228 7.25 -5.13 -23.47
N ASP A 229 7.39 -3.80 -23.61
CA ASP A 229 7.15 -2.80 -22.58
C ASP A 229 5.76 -2.15 -22.69
N GLU A 230 4.87 -2.74 -23.48
CA GLU A 230 3.48 -2.27 -23.63
C GLU A 230 2.71 -2.49 -22.34
N VAL A 231 2.26 -1.38 -21.72
CA VAL A 231 1.47 -1.39 -20.49
C VAL A 231 0.01 -1.67 -20.79
N ILE A 232 -0.55 -2.69 -20.14
CA ILE A 232 -1.97 -2.99 -20.19
C ILE A 232 -2.72 -1.94 -19.37
N ARG A 233 -3.58 -1.17 -20.01
CA ARG A 233 -4.33 -0.08 -19.37
C ARG A 233 -5.61 -0.53 -18.69
N THR A 234 -6.22 -1.61 -19.16
CA THR A 234 -7.50 -2.12 -18.66
C THR A 234 -7.57 -3.62 -18.87
N LEU A 235 -7.95 -4.33 -17.82
CA LEU A 235 -8.24 -5.76 -17.84
C LEU A 235 -9.55 -6.04 -17.12
N SER A 236 -10.29 -7.02 -17.60
CA SER A 236 -11.35 -7.65 -16.81
C SER A 236 -10.77 -8.59 -15.77
N LEU A 237 -11.54 -8.91 -14.73
CA LEU A 237 -11.13 -9.89 -13.71
C LEU A 237 -10.85 -11.28 -14.33
N SER A 238 -11.61 -11.69 -15.36
CA SER A 238 -11.39 -12.96 -16.04
C SER A 238 -10.05 -12.99 -16.77
N GLU A 239 -9.72 -11.95 -17.53
CA GLU A 239 -8.43 -11.83 -18.22
C GLU A 239 -7.26 -11.80 -17.24
N LEU A 240 -7.42 -11.06 -16.13
CA LEU A 240 -6.40 -11.03 -15.08
C LEU A 240 -6.16 -12.42 -14.49
N ARG A 241 -7.23 -13.18 -14.19
CA ARG A 241 -7.11 -14.54 -13.64
C ARG A 241 -6.42 -15.51 -14.59
N GLU A 242 -6.61 -15.36 -15.91
CA GLU A 242 -5.91 -16.15 -16.92
C GLU A 242 -4.41 -15.82 -16.98
N MET A 243 -4.03 -14.56 -16.68
CA MET A 243 -2.63 -14.13 -16.69
C MET A 243 -1.87 -14.51 -15.41
N LEU A 244 -2.53 -14.60 -14.25
CA LEU A 244 -1.87 -14.83 -12.94
C LEU A 244 -0.83 -15.98 -12.96
N PRO A 245 -1.10 -17.17 -13.54
CA PRO A 245 -0.15 -18.27 -13.53
C PRO A 245 1.15 -18.01 -14.32
N HIS A 246 1.16 -16.99 -15.17
CA HIS A 246 2.27 -16.65 -16.06
C HIS A 246 3.08 -15.43 -15.60
N LEU A 247 2.66 -14.79 -14.49
CA LEU A 247 3.31 -13.60 -13.97
C LEU A 247 4.57 -13.95 -13.17
N GLU A 248 5.55 -13.07 -13.25
CA GLU A 248 6.78 -13.16 -12.45
C GLU A 248 6.49 -13.00 -10.95
N THR A 249 7.36 -13.58 -10.12
CA THR A 249 7.25 -13.63 -8.66
C THR A 249 7.01 -12.27 -8.01
N GLY A 250 7.57 -11.19 -8.57
CA GLY A 250 7.38 -9.82 -8.04
C GLY A 250 6.03 -9.19 -8.38
N MET A 251 5.43 -9.54 -9.52
CA MET A 251 4.16 -9.00 -10.00
C MET A 251 2.96 -9.83 -9.53
N LEU A 252 3.13 -11.14 -9.40
CA LEU A 252 2.06 -12.08 -9.03
C LEU A 252 1.32 -11.68 -7.74
N PRO A 253 1.97 -11.36 -6.61
CA PRO A 253 1.26 -10.96 -5.39
C PRO A 253 0.42 -9.68 -5.56
N LYS A 254 0.89 -8.73 -6.37
CA LYS A 254 0.20 -7.47 -6.63
C LYS A 254 -1.06 -7.70 -7.46
N MET A 255 -0.95 -8.50 -8.51
CA MET A 255 -2.07 -8.81 -9.39
C MET A 255 -3.09 -9.74 -8.73
N GLN A 256 -2.63 -10.67 -7.86
CA GLN A 256 -3.50 -11.45 -7.01
C GLN A 256 -4.30 -10.55 -6.06
N ALA A 257 -3.63 -9.59 -5.40
CA ALA A 257 -4.30 -8.61 -4.53
C ALA A 257 -5.33 -7.76 -5.29
N CYS A 258 -5.04 -7.37 -6.54
CA CYS A 258 -6.02 -6.69 -7.40
C CYS A 258 -7.21 -7.59 -7.73
N ALA A 259 -6.97 -8.85 -8.07
CA ALA A 259 -8.04 -9.82 -8.37
C ALA A 259 -8.94 -10.06 -7.15
N ASP A 260 -8.34 -10.21 -5.96
CA ASP A 260 -9.06 -10.42 -4.70
C ASP A 260 -9.90 -9.18 -4.32
N ALA A 261 -9.39 -7.97 -4.57
CA ALA A 261 -10.08 -6.71 -4.25
C ALA A 261 -11.33 -6.46 -5.10
N VAL A 262 -11.45 -7.06 -6.29
CA VAL A 262 -12.57 -6.86 -7.22
C VAL A 262 -13.45 -8.11 -7.38
N SER A 263 -13.19 -9.17 -6.60
CA SER A 263 -13.98 -10.41 -6.58
C SER A 263 -15.16 -10.30 -5.64
#